data_a1afb0f2556b8c049d5cef4bbe9e9a46
#
_entry.id   a1afb0f2556b8c049d5cef4bbe9e9a46
#
_cell.length_a   1.000
_cell.length_b   1.000
_cell.length_c   1.000
_cell.angle_alpha   90.00
_cell.angle_beta   90.00
_cell.angle_gamma   90.00
#
_symmetry.space_group_name_H-M   'P 1'
#
loop_
_entity.id
_entity.type
_entity.pdbx_description
1 polymer ?
#
loop_
_entity_poly.entity_id
_entity_poly.type
_entity_poly.pdbx_seq_one_letter_code
_entity_poly.pdbx_strand_id
1 'polypeptide(L)'
;MEATTQYVPYKVKDISLAEWGRKEITLAEAEMPGLMAIREEYGPSQPLKGARIAGCLHMTIQTAVLIETLVALGAEVTWSSCNIFSTQDHAAAAIAAAGIPVYAWKGMNAEEFDWCIEQTLFFGEDRKPLNMILDDGGDLTNMVFDKYPELTKDIKGLSEETTTGVHRLYERMKNGTLVMPAINVNDSVTKSKFDNKYGCKESAVDAVRRATDVMLAGKRVVVCGYGDVGKGTAASFRGAGSIVTVTEIDPICALQAAMDGYEVKRLDTVVDNADIIITTTGNFNIVRAEHFLKMKDKAIVCNIGHFDNEIDMAWLNENYGHTKSEVKPQVDIYTVEGKEIIILAEGRLVNLGCATGHPSFVMSNSFSNQTLAQIELWNNSAAYKNEVYMLPKHLDEKVAALHLKKLSVELETLTPEQAEYIGVNVEGPFKPEYYRY
;
A
#
# COMPACT_ATOMS: atom_id res chain seq x y z
N MET A 1 -3.65 24.70 -23.19
CA MET A 1 -4.09 23.69 -24.18
C MET A 1 -5.39 23.12 -23.67
N GLU A 2 -6.50 23.33 -24.35
CA GLU A 2 -7.78 22.79 -24.00
C GLU A 2 -7.70 21.27 -24.10
N ALA A 3 -7.78 20.59 -22.97
CA ALA A 3 -7.96 19.13 -22.95
C ALA A 3 -9.43 18.84 -23.34
N THR A 4 -9.73 18.82 -24.61
CA THR A 4 -10.95 18.24 -25.16
C THR A 4 -10.83 16.74 -25.13
N THR A 5 -10.75 16.15 -23.95
CA THR A 5 -10.93 14.71 -23.84
C THR A 5 -12.42 14.46 -23.68
N GLN A 6 -13.00 13.82 -24.69
CA GLN A 6 -14.33 13.26 -24.63
C GLN A 6 -14.45 12.40 -23.36
N TYR A 7 -15.54 12.57 -22.59
CA TYR A 7 -15.79 11.74 -21.40
C TYR A 7 -15.76 10.26 -21.78
N VAL A 8 -14.91 9.50 -21.08
CA VAL A 8 -14.80 8.04 -21.21
C VAL A 8 -15.28 7.47 -19.88
N PRO A 9 -16.36 6.69 -19.84
CA PRO A 9 -16.95 6.23 -18.57
C PRO A 9 -16.03 5.26 -17.80
N TYR A 10 -15.16 4.54 -18.47
CA TYR A 10 -14.11 3.69 -17.88
C TYR A 10 -13.10 3.26 -18.95
N LYS A 11 -11.93 2.81 -18.52
CA LYS A 11 -10.98 2.09 -19.38
C LYS A 11 -10.29 0.99 -18.59
N VAL A 12 -10.57 -0.26 -18.96
CA VAL A 12 -10.03 -1.47 -18.33
C VAL A 12 -9.48 -2.41 -19.40
N LYS A 13 -8.72 -3.44 -18.99
CA LYS A 13 -8.12 -4.40 -19.91
C LYS A 13 -9.15 -5.18 -20.72
N ASP A 14 -10.12 -5.76 -20.03
CA ASP A 14 -11.17 -6.60 -20.59
C ASP A 14 -12.39 -6.61 -19.67
N ILE A 15 -13.47 -6.00 -20.12
CA ILE A 15 -14.73 -5.92 -19.37
C ILE A 15 -15.40 -7.28 -19.15
N SER A 16 -15.10 -8.27 -19.99
CA SER A 16 -15.66 -9.62 -19.87
C SER A 16 -15.22 -10.35 -18.59
N LEU A 17 -14.16 -9.87 -17.92
CA LEU A 17 -13.68 -10.40 -16.65
C LEU A 17 -14.55 -9.97 -15.44
N ALA A 18 -15.58 -9.15 -15.64
CA ALA A 18 -16.37 -8.56 -14.56
C ALA A 18 -17.06 -9.60 -13.67
N GLU A 19 -17.60 -10.69 -14.25
CA GLU A 19 -18.26 -11.75 -13.48
C GLU A 19 -17.27 -12.47 -12.54
N TRP A 20 -16.08 -12.76 -13.02
CA TRP A 20 -15.02 -13.32 -12.18
C TRP A 20 -14.64 -12.35 -11.06
N GLY A 21 -14.38 -11.09 -11.40
CA GLY A 21 -14.06 -10.05 -10.41
C GLY A 21 -15.14 -9.93 -9.33
N ARG A 22 -16.42 -9.97 -9.70
CA ARG A 22 -17.53 -9.92 -8.75
C ARG A 22 -17.51 -11.09 -7.76
N LYS A 23 -17.22 -12.29 -8.21
CA LYS A 23 -17.10 -13.47 -7.34
C LYS A 23 -15.98 -13.31 -6.33
N GLU A 24 -14.81 -12.82 -6.74
CA GLU A 24 -13.68 -12.58 -5.84
C GLU A 24 -13.93 -11.40 -4.88
N ILE A 25 -14.60 -10.34 -5.32
CA ILE A 25 -15.02 -9.23 -4.45
C ILE A 25 -15.93 -9.75 -3.33
N THR A 26 -16.90 -10.60 -3.65
CA THR A 26 -17.81 -11.22 -2.66
C THR A 26 -17.02 -12.07 -1.65
N LEU A 27 -15.99 -12.77 -2.12
CA LEU A 27 -15.11 -13.55 -1.24
C LEU A 27 -14.29 -12.63 -0.31
N ALA A 28 -13.76 -11.51 -0.86
CA ALA A 28 -13.01 -10.53 -0.09
C ALA A 28 -13.89 -9.83 0.96
N GLU A 29 -15.13 -9.47 0.65
CA GLU A 29 -16.08 -8.88 1.59
C GLU A 29 -16.27 -9.75 2.85
N ALA A 30 -16.29 -11.07 2.71
CA ALA A 30 -16.39 -12.01 3.84
C ALA A 30 -15.17 -11.94 4.78
N GLU A 31 -14.01 -11.50 4.29
CA GLU A 31 -12.75 -11.35 5.02
C GLU A 31 -12.39 -9.89 5.35
N MET A 32 -13.30 -8.93 5.09
CA MET A 32 -13.10 -7.50 5.36
C MET A 32 -14.13 -6.95 6.36
N PRO A 33 -14.15 -7.48 7.60
CA PRO A 33 -15.24 -7.23 8.55
C PRO A 33 -15.34 -5.78 9.00
N GLY A 34 -14.21 -5.08 9.14
CA GLY A 34 -14.20 -3.66 9.54
C GLY A 34 -14.84 -2.78 8.49
N LEU A 35 -14.47 -2.98 7.23
CA LEU A 35 -15.00 -2.19 6.12
C LEU A 35 -16.50 -2.47 5.89
N MET A 36 -16.90 -3.75 6.00
CA MET A 36 -18.32 -4.12 5.89
C MET A 36 -19.16 -3.57 7.06
N ALA A 37 -18.62 -3.57 8.28
CA ALA A 37 -19.28 -2.96 9.43
C ALA A 37 -19.44 -1.43 9.28
N ILE A 38 -18.45 -0.74 8.72
CA ILE A 38 -18.55 0.69 8.39
C ILE A 38 -19.67 0.92 7.37
N ARG A 39 -19.76 0.08 6.33
CA ARG A 39 -20.81 0.15 5.31
C ARG A 39 -22.19 0.00 5.93
N GLU A 40 -22.36 -0.95 6.86
CA GLU A 40 -23.60 -1.18 7.59
C GLU A 40 -23.96 -0.01 8.54
N GLU A 41 -23.00 0.47 9.33
CA GLU A 41 -23.21 1.53 10.33
C GLU A 41 -23.50 2.89 9.69
N TYR A 42 -22.71 3.29 8.70
CA TYR A 42 -22.77 4.63 8.12
C TYR A 42 -23.58 4.72 6.81
N GLY A 43 -23.85 3.61 6.14
CA GLY A 43 -24.59 3.59 4.88
C GLY A 43 -25.96 4.31 4.95
N PRO A 44 -26.78 4.08 5.99
CA PRO A 44 -28.09 4.76 6.10
C PRO A 44 -28.00 6.29 6.20
N SER A 45 -26.94 6.83 6.81
CA SER A 45 -26.73 8.28 6.98
C SER A 45 -26.06 8.96 5.80
N GLN A 46 -25.42 8.18 4.93
CA GLN A 46 -24.67 8.66 3.76
C GLN A 46 -23.74 9.85 4.07
N PRO A 47 -22.77 9.70 4.97
CA PRO A 47 -21.94 10.81 5.46
C PRO A 47 -21.04 11.43 4.37
N LEU A 48 -20.83 10.77 3.24
CA LEU A 48 -20.05 11.24 2.11
C LEU A 48 -20.92 11.79 0.97
N LYS A 49 -22.21 12.05 1.21
CA LYS A 49 -23.08 12.61 0.19
C LYS A 49 -22.54 13.95 -0.35
N GLY A 50 -22.35 14.05 -1.66
CA GLY A 50 -21.78 15.20 -2.35
C GLY A 50 -20.25 15.21 -2.46
N ALA A 51 -19.58 14.26 -1.80
CA ALA A 51 -18.15 14.04 -2.02
C ALA A 51 -17.91 13.45 -3.41
N ARG A 52 -16.95 14.01 -4.15
CA ARG A 52 -16.41 13.49 -5.39
C ARG A 52 -14.96 13.10 -5.14
N ILE A 53 -14.76 11.82 -4.85
CA ILE A 53 -13.47 11.27 -4.43
C ILE A 53 -12.73 10.75 -5.66
N ALA A 54 -11.62 11.41 -6.01
CA ALA A 54 -10.66 10.84 -6.94
C ALA A 54 -9.71 9.93 -6.16
N GLY A 55 -9.61 8.66 -6.56
CA GLY A 55 -8.74 7.68 -5.95
C GLY A 55 -7.60 7.25 -6.87
N CYS A 56 -6.39 7.17 -6.31
CA CYS A 56 -5.22 6.58 -6.96
C CYS A 56 -4.54 5.63 -5.98
N LEU A 57 -4.95 4.37 -6.03
CA LEU A 57 -4.44 3.29 -5.17
C LEU A 57 -4.55 1.97 -5.94
N HIS A 58 -3.68 1.01 -5.64
CA HIS A 58 -3.62 -0.29 -6.33
C HIS A 58 -5.01 -0.86 -6.61
N MET A 59 -5.38 -1.04 -7.89
CA MET A 59 -6.73 -1.52 -8.28
C MET A 59 -6.83 -3.04 -8.09
N THR A 60 -6.90 -3.47 -6.85
CA THR A 60 -7.05 -4.86 -6.43
C THR A 60 -8.49 -5.22 -6.09
N ILE A 61 -8.75 -6.49 -5.84
CA ILE A 61 -10.06 -6.98 -5.33
C ILE A 61 -10.44 -6.26 -4.02
N GLN A 62 -9.48 -6.08 -3.11
CA GLN A 62 -9.72 -5.40 -1.83
C GLN A 62 -10.05 -3.92 -2.03
N THR A 63 -9.40 -3.28 -2.98
CA THR A 63 -9.69 -1.89 -3.37
C THR A 63 -11.09 -1.76 -3.97
N ALA A 64 -11.57 -2.75 -4.71
CA ALA A 64 -12.94 -2.77 -5.19
C ALA A 64 -13.95 -2.72 -4.03
N VAL A 65 -13.69 -3.42 -2.92
CA VAL A 65 -14.54 -3.35 -1.71
C VAL A 65 -14.50 -1.96 -1.08
N LEU A 66 -13.33 -1.30 -1.05
CA LEU A 66 -13.21 0.10 -0.59
C LEU A 66 -14.04 1.05 -1.46
N ILE A 67 -13.88 0.98 -2.78
CA ILE A 67 -14.62 1.81 -3.74
C ILE A 67 -16.13 1.68 -3.52
N GLU A 68 -16.64 0.46 -3.48
CA GLU A 68 -18.07 0.21 -3.25
C GLU A 68 -18.54 0.64 -1.86
N THR A 69 -17.66 0.60 -0.86
CA THR A 69 -17.97 1.15 0.46
C THR A 69 -18.14 2.67 0.40
N LEU A 70 -17.19 3.39 -0.21
CA LEU A 70 -17.29 4.84 -0.36
C LEU A 70 -18.56 5.25 -1.13
N VAL A 71 -18.92 4.51 -2.17
CA VAL A 71 -20.17 4.72 -2.93
C VAL A 71 -21.40 4.46 -2.05
N ALA A 72 -21.40 3.37 -1.28
CA ALA A 72 -22.51 3.06 -0.34
C ALA A 72 -22.69 4.13 0.73
N LEU A 73 -21.62 4.86 1.07
CA LEU A 73 -21.65 5.99 2.00
C LEU A 73 -22.05 7.32 1.35
N GLY A 74 -22.39 7.32 0.06
CA GLY A 74 -22.93 8.46 -0.67
C GLY A 74 -21.94 9.24 -1.54
N ALA A 75 -20.69 8.80 -1.65
CA ALA A 75 -19.70 9.45 -2.52
C ALA A 75 -19.91 9.10 -4.00
N GLU A 76 -19.59 10.05 -4.88
CA GLU A 76 -19.20 9.76 -6.26
C GLU A 76 -17.70 9.42 -6.27
N VAL A 77 -17.31 8.37 -6.96
CA VAL A 77 -15.93 7.86 -6.95
C VAL A 77 -15.42 7.67 -8.37
N THR A 78 -14.18 8.09 -8.63
CA THR A 78 -13.41 7.73 -9.81
C THR A 78 -12.10 7.10 -9.35
N TRP A 79 -11.54 6.16 -10.11
CA TRP A 79 -10.37 5.42 -9.65
C TRP A 79 -9.33 5.14 -10.71
N SER A 80 -8.05 5.24 -10.34
CA SER A 80 -6.90 4.72 -11.08
C SER A 80 -5.99 3.90 -10.17
N SER A 81 -5.06 3.16 -10.76
CA SER A 81 -4.02 2.47 -9.98
C SER A 81 -2.80 3.37 -9.78
N CYS A 82 -2.14 3.25 -8.65
CA CYS A 82 -0.89 3.94 -8.32
C CYS A 82 0.36 3.18 -8.79
N ASN A 83 0.21 2.09 -9.54
CA ASN A 83 1.34 1.30 -10.05
C ASN A 83 0.93 0.58 -11.34
N ILE A 84 1.84 0.55 -12.32
CA ILE A 84 1.59 -0.01 -13.66
C ILE A 84 1.40 -1.51 -13.71
N PHE A 85 1.81 -2.27 -12.68
CA PHE A 85 1.71 -3.74 -12.63
C PHE A 85 0.80 -4.29 -11.54
N SER A 86 0.23 -3.44 -10.67
CA SER A 86 -0.53 -3.90 -9.50
C SER A 86 -2.01 -4.13 -9.75
N THR A 87 -2.55 -3.68 -10.87
CA THR A 87 -3.97 -3.87 -11.19
C THR A 87 -4.31 -5.36 -11.33
N GLN A 88 -5.39 -5.78 -10.68
CA GLN A 88 -6.10 -7.03 -10.99
C GLN A 88 -7.20 -6.69 -12.00
N ASP A 89 -7.00 -7.10 -13.26
CA ASP A 89 -7.86 -6.69 -14.38
C ASP A 89 -9.34 -7.05 -14.19
N HIS A 90 -9.60 -8.18 -13.53
CA HIS A 90 -10.96 -8.61 -13.21
C HIS A 90 -11.61 -7.76 -12.09
N ALA A 91 -10.81 -7.19 -11.16
CA ALA A 91 -11.32 -6.24 -10.18
C ALA A 91 -11.74 -4.93 -10.85
N ALA A 92 -10.88 -4.38 -11.71
CA ALA A 92 -11.20 -3.19 -12.49
C ALA A 92 -12.44 -3.39 -13.37
N ALA A 93 -12.54 -4.54 -14.04
CA ALA A 93 -13.70 -4.88 -14.85
C ALA A 93 -15.01 -4.95 -14.03
N ALA A 94 -14.97 -5.52 -12.82
CA ALA A 94 -16.15 -5.63 -11.97
C ALA A 94 -16.65 -4.24 -11.51
N ILE A 95 -15.75 -3.33 -11.16
CA ILE A 95 -16.09 -1.96 -10.77
C ILE A 95 -16.63 -1.16 -11.95
N ALA A 96 -16.02 -1.30 -13.13
CA ALA A 96 -16.51 -0.68 -14.37
C ALA A 96 -17.92 -1.16 -14.72
N ALA A 97 -18.17 -2.48 -14.63
CA ALA A 97 -19.48 -3.08 -14.90
C ALA A 97 -20.55 -2.65 -13.87
N ALA A 98 -20.15 -2.28 -12.65
CA ALA A 98 -21.03 -1.68 -11.63
C ALA A 98 -21.36 -0.20 -11.91
N GLY A 99 -20.82 0.38 -12.98
CA GLY A 99 -21.07 1.77 -13.38
C GLY A 99 -20.20 2.80 -12.65
N ILE A 100 -19.14 2.37 -11.99
CA ILE A 100 -18.19 3.25 -11.30
C ILE A 100 -17.01 3.51 -12.24
N PRO A 101 -16.67 4.77 -12.54
CA PRO A 101 -15.55 5.11 -13.40
C PRO A 101 -14.21 4.60 -12.85
N VAL A 102 -13.56 3.72 -13.60
CA VAL A 102 -12.24 3.18 -13.27
C VAL A 102 -11.36 3.16 -14.53
N TYR A 103 -10.12 3.57 -14.35
CA TYR A 103 -9.12 3.68 -15.40
C TYR A 103 -7.86 2.97 -14.94
N ALA A 104 -7.78 1.65 -15.17
CA ALA A 104 -6.66 0.83 -14.72
C ALA A 104 -6.59 -0.51 -15.46
N TRP A 105 -5.37 -0.95 -15.77
CA TRP A 105 -5.08 -2.31 -16.26
C TRP A 105 -3.64 -2.68 -15.95
N LYS A 106 -3.36 -3.96 -15.85
CA LYS A 106 -2.01 -4.46 -15.62
C LYS A 106 -1.16 -4.30 -16.88
N GLY A 107 0.03 -3.69 -16.73
CA GLY A 107 0.98 -3.49 -17.82
C GLY A 107 0.78 -2.19 -18.59
N MET A 108 0.26 -1.13 -17.94
CA MET A 108 0.28 0.22 -18.48
C MET A 108 1.71 0.70 -18.73
N ASN A 109 1.90 1.50 -19.77
CA ASN A 109 3.11 2.31 -19.90
C ASN A 109 2.98 3.65 -19.14
N ALA A 110 4.03 4.46 -19.09
CA ALA A 110 4.04 5.70 -18.34
C ALA A 110 2.99 6.73 -18.81
N GLU A 111 2.80 6.87 -20.13
CA GLU A 111 1.82 7.79 -20.69
C GLU A 111 0.38 7.33 -20.38
N GLU A 112 0.12 6.04 -20.46
CA GLU A 112 -1.17 5.45 -20.09
C GLU A 112 -1.46 5.61 -18.59
N PHE A 113 -0.45 5.44 -17.74
CA PHE A 113 -0.54 5.65 -16.31
C PHE A 113 -0.94 7.09 -15.97
N ASP A 114 -0.22 8.07 -16.51
CA ASP A 114 -0.53 9.49 -16.31
C ASP A 114 -1.94 9.84 -16.83
N TRP A 115 -2.30 9.32 -18.00
CA TRP A 115 -3.64 9.51 -18.56
C TRP A 115 -4.73 8.94 -17.64
N CYS A 116 -4.51 7.75 -17.05
CA CYS A 116 -5.47 7.15 -16.14
C CYS A 116 -5.72 8.01 -14.90
N ILE A 117 -4.66 8.54 -14.29
CA ILE A 117 -4.78 9.45 -13.15
C ILE A 117 -5.54 10.71 -13.56
N GLU A 118 -5.21 11.30 -14.72
CA GLU A 118 -5.85 12.51 -15.22
C GLU A 118 -7.37 12.34 -15.44
N GLN A 119 -7.81 11.13 -15.86
CA GLN A 119 -9.24 10.84 -16.01
C GLN A 119 -10.01 10.89 -14.68
N THR A 120 -9.36 10.61 -13.54
CA THR A 120 -10.02 10.63 -12.24
C THR A 120 -10.37 12.02 -11.73
N LEU A 121 -9.78 13.09 -12.30
CA LEU A 121 -9.94 14.44 -11.82
C LEU A 121 -11.34 15.04 -12.08
N PHE A 122 -12.11 14.45 -13.00
CA PHE A 122 -13.37 15.01 -13.45
C PHE A 122 -14.47 13.95 -13.53
N PHE A 123 -15.65 14.29 -13.01
CA PHE A 123 -16.78 13.38 -12.81
C PHE A 123 -17.89 13.63 -13.84
N GLY A 124 -18.39 12.55 -14.42
CA GLY A 124 -19.54 12.57 -15.34
C GLY A 124 -19.30 13.35 -16.63
N GLU A 125 -20.34 13.40 -17.46
CA GLU A 125 -20.33 14.15 -18.73
C GLU A 125 -20.15 15.66 -18.51
N ASP A 126 -20.67 16.16 -17.39
CA ASP A 126 -20.56 17.58 -16.99
C ASP A 126 -19.13 17.97 -16.56
N ARG A 127 -18.22 17.03 -16.47
CA ARG A 127 -16.81 17.25 -16.09
C ARG A 127 -16.66 18.00 -14.76
N LYS A 128 -17.49 17.67 -13.76
CA LYS A 128 -17.38 18.28 -12.42
C LYS A 128 -16.03 17.91 -11.78
N PRO A 129 -15.28 18.87 -11.23
CA PRO A 129 -14.01 18.57 -10.62
C PRO A 129 -14.15 17.76 -9.33
N LEU A 130 -13.09 17.02 -8.97
CA LEU A 130 -12.97 16.36 -7.68
C LEU A 130 -13.05 17.38 -6.54
N ASN A 131 -13.46 16.92 -5.34
CA ASN A 131 -13.43 17.73 -4.12
C ASN A 131 -12.86 16.98 -2.91
N MET A 132 -12.40 15.74 -3.13
CA MET A 132 -11.66 14.91 -2.17
C MET A 132 -10.62 14.08 -2.92
N ILE A 133 -9.50 13.77 -2.26
CA ILE A 133 -8.43 12.90 -2.78
C ILE A 133 -8.22 11.73 -1.83
N LEU A 134 -8.06 10.52 -2.39
CA LEU A 134 -7.53 9.35 -1.72
C LEU A 134 -6.35 8.85 -2.53
N ASP A 135 -5.13 8.92 -1.98
CA ASP A 135 -3.90 8.67 -2.73
C ASP A 135 -3.02 7.61 -2.06
N ASP A 136 -2.18 7.00 -2.86
CA ASP A 136 -1.19 6.02 -2.44
C ASP A 136 0.14 6.27 -3.19
N GLY A 137 1.06 6.96 -2.50
CA GLY A 137 2.35 7.36 -3.04
C GLY A 137 2.42 8.81 -3.54
N GLY A 138 1.29 9.51 -3.64
CA GLY A 138 1.22 10.94 -3.91
C GLY A 138 1.23 11.33 -5.39
N ASP A 139 1.05 10.41 -6.33
CA ASP A 139 1.11 10.74 -7.76
C ASP A 139 -0.13 11.53 -8.20
N LEU A 140 -1.33 11.18 -7.74
CA LEU A 140 -2.54 11.97 -7.97
C LEU A 140 -2.44 13.34 -7.30
N THR A 141 -2.00 13.39 -6.05
CA THR A 141 -1.80 14.64 -5.30
C THR A 141 -0.84 15.56 -6.02
N ASN A 142 0.31 15.04 -6.46
CA ASN A 142 1.30 15.85 -7.20
C ASN A 142 0.74 16.33 -8.55
N MET A 143 0.02 15.47 -9.26
CA MET A 143 -0.63 15.88 -10.53
C MET A 143 -1.59 17.06 -10.30
N VAL A 144 -2.42 17.00 -9.27
CA VAL A 144 -3.34 18.09 -8.92
C VAL A 144 -2.57 19.36 -8.55
N PHE A 145 -1.57 19.27 -7.69
CA PHE A 145 -0.86 20.45 -7.18
C PHE A 145 0.02 21.12 -8.24
N ASP A 146 0.66 20.32 -9.09
CA ASP A 146 1.68 20.83 -10.01
C ASP A 146 1.12 21.10 -11.42
N LYS A 147 0.11 20.33 -11.86
CA LYS A 147 -0.45 20.43 -13.21
C LYS A 147 -1.84 21.06 -13.25
N TYR A 148 -2.65 20.92 -12.18
CA TYR A 148 -4.03 21.43 -12.08
C TYR A 148 -4.26 22.20 -10.78
N PRO A 149 -3.42 23.19 -10.41
CA PRO A 149 -3.50 23.89 -9.13
C PRO A 149 -4.83 24.63 -8.92
N GLU A 150 -5.55 24.97 -9.98
CA GLU A 150 -6.88 25.61 -9.90
C GLU A 150 -7.95 24.71 -9.26
N LEU A 151 -7.75 23.38 -9.31
CA LEU A 151 -8.70 22.44 -8.71
C LEU A 151 -8.60 22.41 -7.17
N THR A 152 -7.46 22.81 -6.62
CA THR A 152 -7.18 22.71 -5.17
C THR A 152 -8.15 23.52 -4.30
N LYS A 153 -8.73 24.60 -4.85
CA LYS A 153 -9.66 25.49 -4.12
C LYS A 153 -10.96 24.83 -3.65
N ASP A 154 -11.40 23.77 -4.34
CA ASP A 154 -12.64 23.08 -4.07
C ASP A 154 -12.41 21.75 -3.31
N ILE A 155 -11.14 21.35 -3.13
CA ILE A 155 -10.78 20.12 -2.43
C ILE A 155 -10.75 20.35 -0.93
N LYS A 156 -11.59 19.60 -0.19
CA LYS A 156 -11.70 19.72 1.27
C LYS A 156 -10.56 19.04 2.02
N GLY A 157 -9.91 18.06 1.42
CA GLY A 157 -8.78 17.37 2.02
C GLY A 157 -8.37 16.10 1.26
N LEU A 158 -7.30 15.52 1.72
CA LEU A 158 -6.75 14.28 1.15
C LEU A 158 -6.36 13.29 2.24
N SER A 159 -6.41 11.99 1.92
CA SER A 159 -5.84 10.93 2.74
C SER A 159 -4.78 10.16 1.96
N GLU A 160 -3.68 9.82 2.63
CA GLU A 160 -2.51 9.18 2.03
C GLU A 160 -2.25 7.82 2.69
N GLU A 161 -2.10 6.77 1.85
CA GLU A 161 -1.98 5.38 2.28
C GLU A 161 -0.56 4.98 2.69
N THR A 162 0.49 5.54 2.07
CA THR A 162 1.82 4.94 2.17
C THR A 162 2.91 5.93 2.56
N THR A 163 3.98 5.40 3.16
CA THR A 163 5.12 6.16 3.68
C THR A 163 5.68 7.17 2.70
N THR A 164 5.78 6.83 1.42
CA THR A 164 6.37 7.71 0.42
C THR A 164 5.51 8.92 0.12
N GLY A 165 4.20 8.73 -0.02
CA GLY A 165 3.26 9.84 -0.21
C GLY A 165 3.24 10.74 1.04
N VAL A 166 3.23 10.16 2.23
CA VAL A 166 3.34 10.90 3.50
C VAL A 166 4.61 11.75 3.55
N HIS A 167 5.76 11.20 3.14
CA HIS A 167 7.01 11.97 3.06
C HIS A 167 6.87 13.20 2.15
N ARG A 168 6.31 13.03 0.95
CA ARG A 168 6.02 14.13 0.01
C ARG A 168 5.08 15.18 0.62
N LEU A 169 4.07 14.77 1.39
CA LEU A 169 3.17 15.70 2.09
C LEU A 169 3.88 16.52 3.17
N TYR A 170 4.75 15.89 3.98
CA TYR A 170 5.55 16.62 4.97
C TYR A 170 6.53 17.60 4.31
N GLU A 171 7.13 17.24 3.17
CA GLU A 171 7.95 18.18 2.40
C GLU A 171 7.13 19.39 1.89
N ARG A 172 5.93 19.17 1.34
CA ARG A 172 5.04 20.25 0.93
C ARG A 172 4.60 21.12 2.11
N MET A 173 4.30 20.52 3.26
CA MET A 173 3.96 21.25 4.48
C MET A 173 5.14 22.13 4.94
N LYS A 174 6.35 21.58 4.99
CA LYS A 174 7.58 22.30 5.36
C LYS A 174 7.87 23.47 4.42
N ASN A 175 7.60 23.30 3.13
CA ASN A 175 7.84 24.30 2.08
C ASN A 175 6.67 25.30 1.93
N GLY A 176 5.57 25.15 2.71
CA GLY A 176 4.39 25.99 2.63
C GLY A 176 3.58 25.82 1.34
N THR A 177 3.72 24.67 0.67
CA THR A 177 3.02 24.34 -0.60
C THR A 177 1.89 23.31 -0.42
N LEU A 178 1.64 22.86 0.80
CA LEU A 178 0.46 22.06 1.12
C LEU A 178 -0.74 23.01 1.29
N VAL A 179 -1.73 22.92 0.41
CA VAL A 179 -2.84 23.88 0.30
C VAL A 179 -4.18 23.37 0.81
N MET A 180 -4.19 22.19 1.40
CA MET A 180 -5.36 21.57 2.04
C MET A 180 -4.94 20.66 3.21
N PRO A 181 -5.84 20.30 4.14
CA PRO A 181 -5.54 19.34 5.18
C PRO A 181 -5.30 17.94 4.59
N ALA A 182 -4.35 17.22 5.17
CA ALA A 182 -4.03 15.86 4.80
C ALA A 182 -4.08 14.93 6.02
N ILE A 183 -4.70 13.76 5.90
CA ILE A 183 -4.61 12.70 6.91
C ILE A 183 -3.60 11.65 6.45
N ASN A 184 -2.56 11.46 7.25
CA ASN A 184 -1.59 10.40 7.13
C ASN A 184 -2.20 9.11 7.68
N VAL A 185 -2.77 8.29 6.81
CA VAL A 185 -3.32 6.98 7.16
C VAL A 185 -2.22 5.96 7.40
N ASN A 186 -1.08 6.07 6.69
CA ASN A 186 0.02 5.12 6.83
C ASN A 186 0.48 4.93 8.27
N ASP A 187 0.55 6.01 9.04
CA ASP A 187 1.06 5.98 10.41
C ASP A 187 -0.04 5.78 11.48
N SER A 188 -1.31 5.63 11.09
CA SER A 188 -2.33 5.07 11.99
C SER A 188 -1.87 3.72 12.51
N VAL A 189 -2.05 3.45 13.80
CA VAL A 189 -1.52 2.20 14.39
C VAL A 189 -2.15 0.97 13.76
N THR A 190 -3.47 1.01 13.54
CA THR A 190 -4.20 -0.08 12.88
C THR A 190 -3.89 -0.23 11.39
N LYS A 191 -3.13 0.72 10.78
CA LYS A 191 -2.55 0.55 9.45
C LYS A 191 -1.10 0.08 9.55
N SER A 192 -0.20 0.88 10.11
CA SER A 192 1.24 0.61 10.08
C SER A 192 1.66 -0.68 10.78
N LYS A 193 1.04 -1.00 11.92
CA LYS A 193 1.36 -2.21 12.69
C LYS A 193 0.66 -3.47 12.15
N PHE A 194 -0.29 -3.31 11.23
CA PHE A 194 -1.05 -4.41 10.62
C PHE A 194 -0.68 -4.61 9.15
N ASP A 195 -0.97 -3.64 8.28
CA ASP A 195 -0.66 -3.68 6.85
C ASP A 195 0.84 -3.86 6.61
N ASN A 196 1.66 -2.92 7.07
CA ASN A 196 3.09 -2.95 6.80
C ASN A 196 3.78 -4.19 7.41
N LYS A 197 3.30 -4.69 8.54
CA LYS A 197 3.88 -5.84 9.24
C LYS A 197 3.24 -7.17 8.80
N TYR A 198 1.95 -7.35 9.07
CA TYR A 198 1.26 -8.62 8.80
C TYR A 198 0.95 -8.81 7.31
N GLY A 199 0.66 -7.72 6.58
CA GLY A 199 0.48 -7.77 5.13
C GLY A 199 1.74 -8.25 4.43
N CYS A 200 2.90 -7.68 4.75
CA CYS A 200 4.17 -8.12 4.20
C CYS A 200 4.58 -9.51 4.70
N LYS A 201 4.21 -9.88 5.94
CA LYS A 201 4.42 -11.24 6.47
C LYS A 201 3.75 -12.30 5.61
N GLU A 202 2.52 -12.06 5.16
CA GLU A 202 1.80 -12.99 4.29
C GLU A 202 2.29 -12.90 2.83
N SER A 203 2.38 -11.70 2.28
CA SER A 203 2.54 -11.48 0.83
C SER A 203 3.98 -11.65 0.32
N ALA A 204 5.02 -11.41 1.13
CA ALA A 204 6.41 -11.55 0.69
C ALA A 204 6.75 -13.00 0.31
N VAL A 205 6.43 -13.93 1.19
CA VAL A 205 6.67 -15.37 0.98
C VAL A 205 5.78 -15.92 -0.13
N ASP A 206 4.52 -15.49 -0.20
CA ASP A 206 3.58 -15.87 -1.26
C ASP A 206 4.14 -15.48 -2.64
N ALA A 207 4.63 -14.25 -2.78
CA ALA A 207 5.19 -13.75 -4.04
C ALA A 207 6.43 -14.55 -4.48
N VAL A 208 7.37 -14.78 -3.57
CA VAL A 208 8.60 -15.53 -3.90
C VAL A 208 8.26 -16.98 -4.30
N ARG A 209 7.32 -17.62 -3.61
CA ARG A 209 6.86 -18.98 -3.95
C ARG A 209 6.19 -19.02 -5.32
N ARG A 210 5.25 -18.15 -5.60
CA ARG A 210 4.55 -18.09 -6.89
C ARG A 210 5.51 -17.78 -8.04
N ALA A 211 6.48 -16.87 -7.81
CA ALA A 211 7.44 -16.49 -8.83
C ALA A 211 8.40 -17.64 -9.19
N THR A 212 8.86 -18.41 -8.21
CA THR A 212 10.03 -19.28 -8.37
C THR A 212 9.80 -20.74 -8.04
N ASP A 213 8.69 -21.09 -7.38
CA ASP A 213 8.42 -22.42 -6.81
C ASP A 213 9.54 -22.95 -5.89
N VAL A 214 10.41 -22.06 -5.41
CA VAL A 214 11.56 -22.43 -4.58
C VAL A 214 11.12 -22.91 -3.20
N MET A 215 11.74 -23.98 -2.71
CA MET A 215 11.59 -24.39 -1.33
C MET A 215 12.34 -23.42 -0.42
N LEU A 216 11.62 -22.79 0.51
CA LEU A 216 12.18 -21.77 1.41
C LEU A 216 12.96 -22.36 2.59
N ALA A 217 12.56 -23.56 3.04
CA ALA A 217 13.25 -24.23 4.16
C ALA A 217 14.73 -24.46 3.81
N GLY A 218 15.61 -24.07 4.73
CA GLY A 218 17.07 -24.17 4.58
C GLY A 218 17.71 -23.09 3.72
N LYS A 219 16.93 -22.21 3.06
CA LYS A 219 17.48 -21.09 2.29
C LYS A 219 18.06 -20.00 3.21
N ARG A 220 19.18 -19.41 2.81
CA ARG A 220 19.77 -18.24 3.44
C ARG A 220 19.11 -17.00 2.85
N VAL A 221 18.32 -16.31 3.67
CA VAL A 221 17.58 -15.12 3.27
C VAL A 221 18.14 -13.89 3.96
N VAL A 222 18.49 -12.87 3.19
CA VAL A 222 18.88 -11.57 3.72
C VAL A 222 17.70 -10.61 3.56
N VAL A 223 17.19 -10.12 4.68
CA VAL A 223 16.16 -9.08 4.73
C VAL A 223 16.83 -7.75 5.02
N CYS A 224 16.77 -6.84 4.05
CA CYS A 224 17.38 -5.51 4.19
C CYS A 224 16.36 -4.55 4.81
N GLY A 225 16.57 -4.20 6.09
CA GLY A 225 15.68 -3.37 6.90
C GLY A 225 14.91 -4.16 7.96
N TYR A 226 14.65 -3.53 9.13
CA TYR A 226 13.88 -4.12 10.24
C TYR A 226 12.84 -3.14 10.84
N GLY A 227 12.29 -2.28 10.00
CA GLY A 227 11.04 -1.56 10.25
C GLY A 227 9.84 -2.51 10.25
N ASP A 228 8.62 -2.01 10.21
CA ASP A 228 7.42 -2.86 10.24
C ASP A 228 7.39 -3.87 9.08
N VAL A 229 7.72 -3.43 7.87
CA VAL A 229 7.83 -4.30 6.68
C VAL A 229 8.91 -5.39 6.87
N GLY A 230 10.10 -5.00 7.32
CA GLY A 230 11.20 -5.93 7.55
C GLY A 230 10.91 -6.95 8.64
N LYS A 231 10.26 -6.53 9.75
CA LYS A 231 9.82 -7.42 10.84
C LYS A 231 8.85 -8.50 10.34
N GLY A 232 7.84 -8.10 9.57
CA GLY A 232 6.88 -9.04 8.98
C GLY A 232 7.55 -10.01 8.03
N THR A 233 8.34 -9.49 7.11
CA THR A 233 9.08 -10.26 6.09
C THR A 233 10.04 -11.27 6.74
N ALA A 234 10.89 -10.84 7.67
CA ALA A 234 11.83 -11.70 8.37
C ALA A 234 11.13 -12.83 9.13
N ALA A 235 10.03 -12.50 9.85
CA ALA A 235 9.24 -13.49 10.58
C ALA A 235 8.61 -14.54 9.64
N SER A 236 8.16 -14.13 8.47
CA SER A 236 7.55 -15.02 7.46
C SER A 236 8.57 -16.02 6.89
N PHE A 237 9.72 -15.54 6.44
CA PHE A 237 10.78 -16.43 5.94
C PHE A 237 11.30 -17.38 7.01
N ARG A 238 11.51 -16.90 8.26
CA ARG A 238 11.88 -17.77 9.38
C ARG A 238 10.81 -18.80 9.68
N GLY A 239 9.54 -18.40 9.67
CA GLY A 239 8.39 -19.31 9.84
C GLY A 239 8.31 -20.39 8.76
N ALA A 240 8.78 -20.08 7.54
CA ALA A 240 8.91 -21.05 6.45
C ALA A 240 10.16 -21.93 6.52
N GLY A 241 10.98 -21.81 7.58
CA GLY A 241 12.19 -22.61 7.81
C GLY A 241 13.46 -22.04 7.15
N SER A 242 13.46 -20.80 6.69
CA SER A 242 14.65 -20.14 6.18
C SER A 242 15.61 -19.71 7.29
N ILE A 243 16.88 -19.62 6.96
CA ILE A 243 17.93 -19.03 7.82
C ILE A 243 18.00 -17.56 7.48
N VAL A 244 17.44 -16.71 8.36
CA VAL A 244 17.28 -15.28 8.07
C VAL A 244 18.35 -14.45 8.75
N THR A 245 19.02 -13.61 7.96
CA THR A 245 19.90 -12.53 8.40
C THR A 245 19.26 -11.19 8.07
N VAL A 246 19.36 -10.24 8.98
CA VAL A 246 18.81 -8.87 8.81
C VAL A 246 19.95 -7.88 8.60
N THR A 247 19.74 -6.88 7.75
CA THR A 247 20.61 -5.70 7.68
C THR A 247 19.84 -4.48 8.16
N GLU A 248 20.47 -3.60 8.95
CA GLU A 248 19.80 -2.43 9.52
C GLU A 248 20.78 -1.30 9.81
N ILE A 249 20.31 -0.05 9.71
CA ILE A 249 21.07 1.16 10.04
C ILE A 249 20.65 1.78 11.37
N ASP A 250 19.38 1.61 11.76
CA ASP A 250 18.84 2.10 13.02
C ASP A 250 19.26 1.17 14.16
N PRO A 251 20.03 1.69 15.17
CA PRO A 251 20.50 0.85 16.28
C PRO A 251 19.36 0.28 17.13
N ILE A 252 18.20 0.94 17.20
CA ILE A 252 17.03 0.44 17.93
C ILE A 252 16.42 -0.75 17.18
N CYS A 253 16.18 -0.61 15.88
CA CYS A 253 15.67 -1.71 15.05
C CYS A 253 16.65 -2.88 14.98
N ALA A 254 17.96 -2.60 14.87
CA ALA A 254 18.99 -3.63 14.91
C ALA A 254 19.01 -4.40 16.24
N LEU A 255 18.87 -3.70 17.36
CA LEU A 255 18.77 -4.33 18.67
C LEU A 255 17.51 -5.18 18.80
N GLN A 256 16.35 -4.70 18.31
CA GLN A 256 15.12 -5.48 18.26
C GLN A 256 15.31 -6.77 17.44
N ALA A 257 15.92 -6.67 16.25
CA ALA A 257 16.20 -7.82 15.41
C ALA A 257 17.06 -8.88 16.14
N ALA A 258 18.10 -8.43 16.85
CA ALA A 258 18.96 -9.31 17.63
C ALA A 258 18.19 -9.98 18.80
N MET A 259 17.32 -9.23 19.50
CA MET A 259 16.46 -9.78 20.58
C MET A 259 15.43 -10.77 20.03
N ASP A 260 14.93 -10.53 18.83
CA ASP A 260 14.03 -11.47 18.13
C ASP A 260 14.75 -12.72 17.61
N GLY A 261 16.08 -12.83 17.81
CA GLY A 261 16.90 -13.98 17.48
C GLY A 261 17.38 -14.03 16.04
N TYR A 262 17.47 -12.89 15.36
CA TYR A 262 18.10 -12.80 14.05
C TYR A 262 19.56 -12.42 14.15
N GLU A 263 20.37 -12.94 13.23
CA GLU A 263 21.70 -12.41 12.99
C GLU A 263 21.57 -11.06 12.29
N VAL A 264 22.25 -10.02 12.79
CA VAL A 264 22.29 -8.70 12.16
C VAL A 264 23.70 -8.47 11.59
N LYS A 265 23.80 -8.26 10.28
CA LYS A 265 25.04 -8.11 9.54
C LYS A 265 24.93 -7.01 8.50
N ARG A 266 26.06 -6.61 7.95
CA ARG A 266 26.13 -5.75 6.77
C ARG A 266 25.90 -6.61 5.52
N LEU A 267 25.18 -6.07 4.52
CA LEU A 267 24.92 -6.77 3.26
C LEU A 267 26.21 -7.25 2.57
N ASP A 268 27.24 -6.39 2.55
CA ASP A 268 28.57 -6.72 1.99
C ASP A 268 29.21 -8.00 2.53
N THR A 269 28.85 -8.40 3.75
CA THR A 269 29.48 -9.54 4.46
C THR A 269 28.67 -10.83 4.35
N VAL A 270 27.48 -10.80 3.75
CA VAL A 270 26.58 -11.96 3.66
C VAL A 270 26.02 -12.21 2.26
N VAL A 271 26.21 -11.26 1.35
CA VAL A 271 25.62 -11.29 0.00
C VAL A 271 26.11 -12.49 -0.83
N ASP A 272 27.35 -12.92 -0.64
CA ASP A 272 27.98 -14.04 -1.35
C ASP A 272 27.38 -15.41 -1.00
N ASN A 273 26.73 -15.52 0.15
CA ASN A 273 26.08 -16.74 0.63
C ASN A 273 24.55 -16.70 0.58
N ALA A 274 23.95 -15.55 0.22
CA ALA A 274 22.51 -15.37 0.20
C ALA A 274 21.85 -16.13 -0.97
N ASP A 275 20.81 -16.92 -0.66
CA ASP A 275 19.94 -17.51 -1.68
C ASP A 275 18.88 -16.51 -2.14
N ILE A 276 18.38 -15.71 -1.21
CA ILE A 276 17.34 -14.71 -1.45
C ILE A 276 17.75 -13.42 -0.76
N ILE A 277 17.66 -12.30 -1.46
CA ILE A 277 17.85 -10.96 -0.93
C ILE A 277 16.55 -10.21 -1.17
N ILE A 278 15.92 -9.70 -0.09
CA ILE A 278 14.70 -8.91 -0.18
C ILE A 278 14.88 -7.56 0.53
N THR A 279 14.61 -6.47 -0.21
CA THR A 279 14.72 -5.11 0.32
C THR A 279 13.37 -4.64 0.87
N THR A 280 13.41 -3.91 2.00
CA THR A 280 12.24 -3.51 2.80
C THR A 280 12.40 -2.14 3.44
N THR A 281 13.33 -1.31 2.91
CA THR A 281 13.82 -0.11 3.62
C THR A 281 13.07 1.17 3.27
N GLY A 282 12.40 1.21 2.11
CA GLY A 282 11.86 2.45 1.55
C GLY A 282 12.93 3.48 1.17
N ASN A 283 14.20 3.06 1.09
CA ASN A 283 15.34 3.91 0.78
C ASN A 283 15.79 3.71 -0.68
N PHE A 284 16.98 4.10 -1.03
CA PHE A 284 17.54 4.14 -2.37
C PHE A 284 18.82 3.31 -2.44
N ASN A 285 19.01 2.54 -3.55
CA ASN A 285 20.24 1.82 -3.86
C ASN A 285 20.78 0.97 -2.69
N ILE A 286 19.94 0.13 -2.12
CA ILE A 286 20.34 -0.82 -1.06
C ILE A 286 21.13 -1.98 -1.67
N VAL A 287 20.66 -2.55 -2.80
CA VAL A 287 21.39 -3.53 -3.59
C VAL A 287 22.03 -2.82 -4.78
N ARG A 288 23.37 -2.79 -4.81
CA ARG A 288 24.18 -2.02 -5.77
C ARG A 288 25.11 -2.93 -6.57
N ALA A 289 25.85 -2.33 -7.50
CA ALA A 289 26.81 -2.99 -8.36
C ALA A 289 27.72 -3.99 -7.63
N GLU A 290 28.35 -3.55 -6.54
CA GLU A 290 29.26 -4.39 -5.75
C GLU A 290 28.58 -5.62 -5.15
N HIS A 291 27.30 -5.55 -4.87
CA HIS A 291 26.53 -6.67 -4.36
C HIS A 291 26.22 -7.67 -5.49
N PHE A 292 25.75 -7.21 -6.65
CA PHE A 292 25.50 -8.07 -7.82
C PHE A 292 26.75 -8.86 -8.23
N LEU A 293 27.92 -8.20 -8.24
CA LEU A 293 29.19 -8.83 -8.58
C LEU A 293 29.61 -9.93 -7.59
N LYS A 294 29.18 -9.84 -6.33
CA LYS A 294 29.50 -10.81 -5.27
C LYS A 294 28.46 -11.92 -5.10
N MET A 295 27.22 -11.71 -5.56
CA MET A 295 26.14 -12.70 -5.40
C MET A 295 26.57 -14.06 -5.93
N LYS A 296 26.06 -15.11 -5.31
CA LYS A 296 26.24 -16.47 -5.83
C LYS A 296 25.34 -16.73 -7.04
N ASP A 297 25.64 -17.76 -7.78
CA ASP A 297 24.82 -18.23 -8.89
C ASP A 297 23.39 -18.56 -8.42
N LYS A 298 22.38 -18.19 -9.21
CA LYS A 298 20.95 -18.38 -8.92
C LYS A 298 20.42 -17.65 -7.68
N ALA A 299 21.12 -16.61 -7.21
CA ALA A 299 20.58 -15.76 -6.17
C ALA A 299 19.29 -15.07 -6.66
N ILE A 300 18.26 -15.03 -5.80
CA ILE A 300 16.99 -14.37 -6.06
C ILE A 300 17.02 -13.00 -5.38
N VAL A 301 16.72 -11.95 -6.14
CA VAL A 301 16.69 -10.57 -5.64
C VAL A 301 15.31 -9.98 -5.89
N CYS A 302 14.70 -9.41 -4.85
CA CYS A 302 13.40 -8.78 -4.94
C CYS A 302 13.25 -7.63 -3.94
N ASN A 303 12.22 -6.82 -4.14
CA ASN A 303 11.87 -5.68 -3.31
C ASN A 303 10.41 -5.77 -2.87
N ILE A 304 10.12 -5.39 -1.63
CA ILE A 304 8.76 -5.24 -1.12
C ILE A 304 8.50 -3.80 -0.62
N GLY A 305 9.45 -2.89 -0.81
CA GLY A 305 9.25 -1.45 -0.62
C GLY A 305 8.41 -0.87 -1.76
N HIS A 306 7.79 0.28 -1.52
CA HIS A 306 6.81 0.88 -2.45
C HIS A 306 7.40 1.19 -3.84
N PHE A 307 8.63 1.71 -3.91
CA PHE A 307 9.27 2.07 -5.18
C PHE A 307 10.33 1.06 -5.64
N ASP A 308 10.67 1.15 -6.92
CA ASP A 308 11.61 0.30 -7.64
C ASP A 308 13.08 0.76 -7.56
N ASN A 309 13.42 1.61 -6.61
CA ASN A 309 14.74 2.23 -6.50
C ASN A 309 15.63 1.67 -5.38
N GLU A 310 15.15 0.69 -4.60
CA GLU A 310 15.97 0.02 -3.58
C GLU A 310 17.03 -0.90 -4.20
N ILE A 311 16.75 -1.43 -5.40
CA ILE A 311 17.64 -2.26 -6.19
C ILE A 311 18.13 -1.43 -7.37
N ASP A 312 19.44 -1.33 -7.57
CA ASP A 312 20.03 -0.57 -8.68
C ASP A 312 19.82 -1.28 -10.03
N MET A 313 18.57 -1.28 -10.47
CA MET A 313 18.17 -1.86 -11.76
C MET A 313 18.73 -1.05 -12.94
N ALA A 314 19.00 0.25 -12.74
CA ALA A 314 19.60 1.09 -13.79
C ALA A 314 21.00 0.58 -14.13
N TRP A 315 21.85 0.37 -13.12
CA TRP A 315 23.18 -0.18 -13.33
C TRP A 315 23.12 -1.60 -13.92
N LEU A 316 22.24 -2.46 -13.42
CA LEU A 316 22.09 -3.83 -13.91
C LEU A 316 21.68 -3.85 -15.39
N ASN A 317 20.72 -3.03 -15.78
CA ASN A 317 20.27 -2.92 -17.17
C ASN A 317 21.34 -2.32 -18.08
N GLU A 318 22.07 -1.30 -17.63
CA GLU A 318 23.14 -0.67 -18.42
C GLU A 318 24.29 -1.65 -18.72
N ASN A 319 24.69 -2.43 -17.71
CA ASN A 319 25.90 -3.28 -17.83
C ASN A 319 25.58 -4.71 -18.30
N TYR A 320 24.42 -5.26 -17.93
CA TYR A 320 24.04 -6.65 -18.18
C TYR A 320 22.65 -6.82 -18.82
N GLY A 321 21.98 -5.75 -19.19
CA GLY A 321 20.65 -5.80 -19.84
C GLY A 321 20.63 -6.62 -21.13
N HIS A 322 21.75 -6.69 -21.85
CA HIS A 322 21.90 -7.52 -23.04
C HIS A 322 21.86 -9.04 -22.75
N THR A 323 21.99 -9.43 -21.47
CA THR A 323 21.90 -10.83 -21.01
C THR A 323 20.52 -11.16 -20.44
N LYS A 324 19.64 -10.14 -20.29
CA LYS A 324 18.30 -10.34 -19.71
C LYS A 324 17.50 -11.38 -20.47
N SER A 325 16.95 -12.33 -19.76
CA SER A 325 16.05 -13.36 -20.27
C SER A 325 14.83 -13.46 -19.38
N GLU A 326 13.64 -13.16 -19.91
CA GLU A 326 12.38 -13.39 -19.21
C GLU A 326 12.05 -14.87 -19.17
N VAL A 327 11.93 -15.45 -17.98
CA VAL A 327 11.57 -16.86 -17.77
C VAL A 327 10.03 -17.03 -17.80
N LYS A 328 9.34 -16.12 -17.14
CA LYS A 328 7.88 -15.95 -17.14
C LYS A 328 7.57 -14.52 -16.70
N PRO A 329 6.34 -14.02 -16.87
CA PRO A 329 6.02 -12.66 -16.50
C PRO A 329 6.52 -12.29 -15.11
N GLN A 330 7.24 -11.19 -14.99
CA GLN A 330 7.82 -10.64 -13.75
C GLN A 330 8.96 -11.50 -13.14
N VAL A 331 9.55 -12.42 -13.89
CA VAL A 331 10.72 -13.23 -13.47
C VAL A 331 11.79 -13.17 -14.54
N ASP A 332 12.83 -12.41 -14.30
CA ASP A 332 13.94 -12.21 -15.21
C ASP A 332 15.25 -12.83 -14.69
N ILE A 333 16.06 -13.34 -15.59
CA ILE A 333 17.42 -13.78 -15.31
C ILE A 333 18.41 -12.85 -16.02
N TYR A 334 19.42 -12.40 -15.29
CA TYR A 334 20.59 -11.67 -15.80
C TYR A 334 21.84 -12.51 -15.60
N THR A 335 22.71 -12.57 -16.59
CA THR A 335 24.03 -13.20 -16.45
C THR A 335 25.07 -12.15 -16.08
N VAL A 336 25.49 -12.15 -14.80
CA VAL A 336 26.46 -11.21 -14.23
C VAL A 336 27.75 -11.96 -13.92
N GLU A 337 28.84 -11.63 -14.63
CA GLU A 337 30.16 -12.30 -14.48
C GLU A 337 30.08 -13.84 -14.51
N GLY A 338 29.26 -14.38 -15.43
CA GLY A 338 29.08 -15.83 -15.61
C GLY A 338 28.14 -16.50 -14.60
N LYS A 339 27.52 -15.75 -13.70
CA LYS A 339 26.53 -16.23 -12.73
C LYS A 339 25.15 -15.72 -13.14
N GLU A 340 24.14 -16.51 -12.97
CA GLU A 340 22.76 -16.12 -13.22
C GLU A 340 22.10 -15.57 -11.96
N ILE A 341 21.62 -14.35 -12.03
CA ILE A 341 20.89 -13.66 -10.95
C ILE A 341 19.42 -13.54 -11.37
N ILE A 342 18.53 -13.94 -10.48
CA ILE A 342 17.07 -13.94 -10.71
C ILE A 342 16.50 -12.66 -10.09
N ILE A 343 15.90 -11.81 -10.91
CA ILE A 343 15.23 -10.56 -10.48
C ILE A 343 13.74 -10.75 -10.56
N LEU A 344 13.03 -10.45 -9.48
CA LEU A 344 11.58 -10.51 -9.43
C LEU A 344 10.96 -9.12 -9.58
N ALA A 345 9.87 -9.04 -10.34
CA ALA A 345 9.08 -7.83 -10.58
C ALA A 345 9.92 -6.62 -11.05
N GLU A 346 11.05 -6.86 -11.72
CA GLU A 346 11.99 -5.81 -12.18
C GLU A 346 12.45 -4.86 -11.05
N GLY A 347 12.54 -5.36 -9.80
CA GLY A 347 12.89 -4.57 -8.63
C GLY A 347 11.73 -3.79 -8.02
N ARG A 348 10.52 -3.87 -8.59
CA ARG A 348 9.29 -3.27 -8.06
C ARG A 348 8.69 -4.11 -6.93
N LEU A 349 7.53 -3.68 -6.41
CA LEU A 349 6.76 -4.41 -5.40
C LEU A 349 6.52 -5.88 -5.79
N VAL A 350 7.28 -6.80 -5.20
CA VAL A 350 7.23 -8.23 -5.55
C VAL A 350 5.87 -8.85 -5.21
N ASN A 351 5.25 -8.44 -4.11
CA ASN A 351 3.97 -8.97 -3.66
C ASN A 351 2.80 -8.65 -4.60
N LEU A 352 2.85 -7.54 -5.31
CA LEU A 352 1.86 -7.16 -6.33
C LEU A 352 2.28 -7.55 -7.74
N GLY A 353 3.59 -7.53 -8.04
CA GLY A 353 4.12 -7.94 -9.35
C GLY A 353 4.01 -9.45 -9.57
N CYS A 354 4.40 -10.24 -8.58
CA CYS A 354 4.46 -11.71 -8.67
C CYS A 354 3.33 -12.45 -7.96
N ALA A 355 2.49 -11.74 -7.18
CA ALA A 355 1.34 -12.30 -6.47
C ALA A 355 0.14 -11.35 -6.52
N THR A 356 -0.70 -11.36 -5.52
CA THR A 356 -1.96 -10.60 -5.45
C THR A 356 -2.00 -9.54 -4.34
N GLY A 357 -0.84 -9.24 -3.74
CA GLY A 357 -0.71 -8.25 -2.67
C GLY A 357 -1.11 -8.77 -1.29
N HIS A 358 -1.51 -7.86 -0.42
CA HIS A 358 -1.88 -8.17 0.96
C HIS A 358 -3.24 -8.86 1.05
N PRO A 359 -3.44 -9.73 2.07
CA PRO A 359 -4.70 -10.43 2.28
C PRO A 359 -5.84 -9.47 2.68
N SER A 360 -7.08 -9.88 2.38
CA SER A 360 -8.28 -9.05 2.55
C SER A 360 -8.47 -8.56 3.99
N PHE A 361 -8.20 -9.38 5.00
CA PHE A 361 -8.37 -8.99 6.40
C PHE A 361 -7.44 -7.82 6.79
N VAL A 362 -6.19 -7.85 6.35
CA VAL A 362 -5.23 -6.76 6.58
C VAL A 362 -5.66 -5.49 5.86
N MET A 363 -6.08 -5.61 4.61
CA MET A 363 -6.54 -4.44 3.84
C MET A 363 -7.85 -3.88 4.39
N SER A 364 -8.68 -4.67 5.08
CA SER A 364 -9.83 -4.17 5.83
C SER A 364 -9.41 -3.15 6.91
N ASN A 365 -8.29 -3.37 7.61
CA ASN A 365 -7.76 -2.39 8.56
C ASN A 365 -7.38 -1.07 7.86
N SER A 366 -6.55 -1.13 6.82
CA SER A 366 -6.10 0.04 6.08
C SER A 366 -7.27 0.81 5.46
N PHE A 367 -8.19 0.11 4.82
CA PHE A 367 -9.30 0.74 4.13
C PHE A 367 -10.42 1.24 5.06
N SER A 368 -10.55 0.66 6.25
CA SER A 368 -11.37 1.25 7.32
C SER A 368 -10.79 2.59 7.79
N ASN A 369 -9.47 2.69 7.95
CA ASN A 369 -8.78 3.95 8.22
C ASN A 369 -9.02 4.98 7.11
N GLN A 370 -8.87 4.59 5.83
CA GLN A 370 -9.12 5.47 4.68
C GLN A 370 -10.56 5.98 4.67
N THR A 371 -11.53 5.09 4.86
CA THR A 371 -12.95 5.45 4.86
C THR A 371 -13.28 6.44 5.98
N LEU A 372 -12.80 6.20 7.21
CA LEU A 372 -13.01 7.10 8.33
C LEU A 372 -12.27 8.43 8.14
N ALA A 373 -11.07 8.43 7.54
CA ALA A 373 -10.34 9.66 7.19
C ALA A 373 -11.10 10.50 6.16
N GLN A 374 -11.69 9.88 5.13
CA GLN A 374 -12.52 10.58 4.15
C GLN A 374 -13.78 11.16 4.79
N ILE A 375 -14.47 10.43 5.69
CA ILE A 375 -15.63 10.92 6.44
C ILE A 375 -15.24 12.12 7.31
N GLU A 376 -14.13 12.01 8.04
CA GLU A 376 -13.62 13.08 8.92
C GLU A 376 -13.31 14.35 8.14
N LEU A 377 -12.51 14.23 7.07
CA LEU A 377 -12.16 15.38 6.24
C LEU A 377 -13.36 16.00 5.53
N TRP A 378 -14.29 15.19 5.03
CA TRP A 378 -15.47 15.69 4.33
C TRP A 378 -16.38 16.52 5.23
N ASN A 379 -16.62 16.04 6.46
CA ASN A 379 -17.58 16.68 7.38
C ASN A 379 -16.93 17.76 8.26
N ASN A 380 -15.66 17.64 8.59
CA ASN A 380 -14.97 18.46 9.59
C ASN A 380 -13.76 19.24 9.04
N SER A 381 -13.59 19.36 7.71
CA SER A 381 -12.40 20.01 7.10
C SER A 381 -12.09 21.40 7.66
N ALA A 382 -13.11 22.16 8.05
CA ALA A 382 -12.95 23.49 8.63
C ALA A 382 -12.23 23.51 9.99
N ALA A 383 -12.14 22.37 10.67
CA ALA A 383 -11.40 22.22 11.93
C ALA A 383 -9.90 22.01 11.72
N TYR A 384 -9.48 21.74 10.49
CA TYR A 384 -8.11 21.44 10.14
C TYR A 384 -7.45 22.57 9.36
N LYS A 385 -6.17 22.81 9.63
CA LYS A 385 -5.33 23.69 8.82
C LYS A 385 -4.73 22.89 7.64
N ASN A 386 -4.03 23.59 6.76
CA ASN A 386 -3.27 22.96 5.67
C ASN A 386 -1.98 22.31 6.22
N GLU A 387 -2.16 21.25 6.99
CA GLU A 387 -1.12 20.51 7.68
C GLU A 387 -1.38 19.00 7.52
N VAL A 388 -0.37 18.19 7.86
CA VAL A 388 -0.51 16.73 7.88
C VAL A 388 -0.91 16.29 9.29
N TYR A 389 -2.00 15.54 9.38
CA TYR A 389 -2.58 15.04 10.61
C TYR A 389 -2.59 13.53 10.67
N MET A 390 -2.58 12.98 11.88
CA MET A 390 -2.89 11.58 12.13
C MET A 390 -4.40 11.40 12.22
N LEU A 391 -4.88 10.19 11.92
CA LEU A 391 -6.27 9.85 12.23
C LEU A 391 -6.48 9.95 13.75
N PRO A 392 -7.56 10.62 14.24
CA PRO A 392 -7.85 10.72 15.67
C PRO A 392 -7.82 9.36 16.37
N LYS A 393 -7.22 9.28 17.57
CA LYS A 393 -6.97 8.01 18.28
C LYS A 393 -8.22 7.17 18.49
N HIS A 394 -9.36 7.80 18.79
CA HIS A 394 -10.62 7.10 18.97
C HIS A 394 -11.12 6.42 17.67
N LEU A 395 -10.78 6.97 16.50
CA LEU A 395 -11.10 6.35 15.20
C LEU A 395 -10.14 5.19 14.89
N ASP A 396 -8.86 5.33 15.23
CA ASP A 396 -7.87 4.25 15.10
C ASP A 396 -8.26 3.04 15.99
N GLU A 397 -8.65 3.28 17.26
CA GLU A 397 -9.18 2.24 18.14
C GLU A 397 -10.50 1.64 17.62
N LYS A 398 -11.38 2.46 17.02
CA LYS A 398 -12.60 1.96 16.39
C LYS A 398 -12.30 0.98 15.27
N VAL A 399 -11.31 1.28 14.41
CA VAL A 399 -10.87 0.33 13.36
C VAL A 399 -10.51 -1.02 13.96
N ALA A 400 -9.70 -1.04 15.03
CA ALA A 400 -9.36 -2.30 15.69
C ALA A 400 -10.60 -3.02 16.21
N ALA A 401 -11.48 -2.33 16.92
CA ALA A 401 -12.69 -2.91 17.51
C ALA A 401 -13.62 -3.57 16.48
N LEU A 402 -13.77 -2.96 15.30
CA LEU A 402 -14.59 -3.50 14.21
C LEU A 402 -14.10 -4.87 13.69
N HIS A 403 -12.83 -5.21 13.90
CA HIS A 403 -12.23 -6.47 13.44
C HIS A 403 -12.28 -7.60 14.50
N LEU A 404 -12.42 -7.25 15.78
CA LEU A 404 -12.30 -8.21 16.89
C LEU A 404 -13.37 -9.29 16.87
N LYS A 405 -14.60 -8.94 16.51
CA LYS A 405 -15.74 -9.88 16.45
C LYS A 405 -15.46 -11.04 15.47
N LYS A 406 -14.86 -10.76 14.31
CA LYS A 406 -14.51 -11.79 13.32
C LYS A 406 -13.50 -12.80 13.87
N LEU A 407 -12.63 -12.36 14.77
CA LEU A 407 -11.59 -13.16 15.41
C LEU A 407 -12.05 -13.81 16.72
N SER A 408 -13.33 -13.64 17.10
CA SER A 408 -13.87 -14.12 18.38
C SER A 408 -13.06 -13.63 19.59
N VAL A 409 -12.57 -12.38 19.51
CA VAL A 409 -11.84 -11.73 20.60
C VAL A 409 -12.82 -11.08 21.56
N GLU A 410 -12.66 -11.37 22.85
CA GLU A 410 -13.39 -10.75 23.95
C GLU A 410 -12.45 -9.80 24.70
N LEU A 411 -12.82 -8.53 24.80
CA LEU A 411 -12.05 -7.53 25.52
C LEU A 411 -12.42 -7.51 27.00
N GLU A 412 -11.45 -7.29 27.87
CA GLU A 412 -11.71 -6.92 29.26
C GLU A 412 -12.33 -5.53 29.34
N THR A 413 -13.12 -5.29 30.37
CA THR A 413 -13.75 -4.01 30.65
C THR A 413 -13.16 -3.40 31.92
N LEU A 414 -12.75 -2.13 31.84
CA LEU A 414 -12.27 -1.41 33.02
C LEU A 414 -13.42 -1.13 34.00
N THR A 415 -13.14 -1.29 35.30
CA THR A 415 -14.01 -0.68 36.32
C THR A 415 -13.75 0.84 36.36
N PRO A 416 -14.71 1.64 36.88
CA PRO A 416 -14.48 3.07 37.06
C PRO A 416 -13.20 3.38 37.85
N GLU A 417 -12.91 2.62 38.90
CA GLU A 417 -11.72 2.78 39.76
C GLU A 417 -10.43 2.47 39.00
N GLN A 418 -10.44 1.44 38.12
CA GLN A 418 -9.31 1.11 37.26
C GLN A 418 -9.06 2.20 36.24
N ALA A 419 -10.13 2.72 35.60
CA ALA A 419 -10.02 3.79 34.62
C ALA A 419 -9.47 5.08 35.27
N GLU A 420 -9.95 5.45 36.46
CA GLU A 420 -9.44 6.58 37.23
C GLU A 420 -7.97 6.40 37.58
N TYR A 421 -7.56 5.22 38.04
CA TYR A 421 -6.18 4.92 38.43
C TYR A 421 -5.18 5.11 37.30
N ILE A 422 -5.53 4.73 36.07
CA ILE A 422 -4.67 4.89 34.89
C ILE A 422 -4.95 6.17 34.08
N GLY A 423 -5.92 6.98 34.49
CA GLY A 423 -6.21 8.28 33.90
C GLY A 423 -6.83 8.22 32.50
N VAL A 424 -7.70 7.21 32.23
CA VAL A 424 -8.43 7.07 30.97
C VAL A 424 -9.94 6.98 31.23
N ASN A 425 -10.75 7.10 30.18
CA ASN A 425 -12.17 6.78 30.25
C ASN A 425 -12.40 5.27 30.24
N VAL A 426 -13.48 4.78 30.83
CA VAL A 426 -13.86 3.35 30.79
C VAL A 426 -13.96 2.81 29.37
N GLU A 427 -14.46 3.62 28.45
CA GLU A 427 -14.67 3.29 27.03
C GLU A 427 -13.48 3.69 26.13
N GLY A 428 -12.36 4.17 26.71
CA GLY A 428 -11.21 4.65 25.95
C GLY A 428 -11.31 6.13 25.52
N PRO A 429 -10.37 6.63 24.71
CA PRO A 429 -9.18 5.95 24.23
C PRO A 429 -8.27 5.46 25.36
N PHE A 430 -7.71 4.26 25.22
CA PHE A 430 -6.90 3.61 26.26
C PHE A 430 -5.43 4.07 26.29
N LYS A 431 -4.98 4.78 25.25
CA LYS A 431 -3.63 5.32 25.13
C LYS A 431 -3.69 6.78 24.65
N PRO A 432 -2.71 7.61 25.06
CA PRO A 432 -2.63 8.99 24.57
C PRO A 432 -2.33 9.06 23.06
N GLU A 433 -2.65 10.20 22.44
CA GLU A 433 -2.51 10.43 20.99
C GLU A 433 -1.10 10.14 20.45
N TYR A 434 -0.06 10.39 21.23
CA TYR A 434 1.34 10.16 20.82
C TYR A 434 1.81 8.70 20.93
N TYR A 435 1.02 7.82 21.54
CA TYR A 435 1.46 6.43 21.75
C TYR A 435 1.42 5.63 20.43
N ARG A 436 2.49 4.88 20.15
CA ARG A 436 2.72 4.14 18.89
C ARG A 436 3.10 2.67 19.14
N TYR A 437 2.31 1.90 19.78
CA TYR A 437 2.43 0.45 20.11
C TYR A 437 3.71 -0.27 19.69
#